data_492e30a0b48589b6a81689a863ffdeab
#
_entry.id   492e30a0b48589b6a81689a863ffdeab
#
_cell.length_a   1.000
_cell.length_b   1.000
_cell.length_c   1.000
_cell.angle_alpha   90.00
_cell.angle_beta   90.00
_cell.angle_gamma   90.00
#
_symmetry.space_group_name_H-M   'P 1'
#
loop_
_entity.id
_entity.type
_entity.pdbx_description
1 polymer ?
#
loop_
_entity_poly.entity_id
_entity_poly.type
_entity_poly.pdbx_seq_one_letter_code
_entity_poly.pdbx_strand_id
1 'polypeptide(L)'
;MAVCLPKPSVHASPGEKLRYYRQIKQISQEEISRILGCKNIWYITNLEKGFNPIYYEDAVKLAGVLDIDPDDLLTEYTRFCRPGYGERIKRIRYEYRMSQAEFANLVETRRDNLSIWESEHQNIHPEYGRFLHLKMLAEQKGLDFARLIQDSEYCVDDYKRFVQSDIAKKIRNIRAAFGCFMEEFGKMMGLDNAASIISEWEAGKAKPTRKNFYKLRDLAVSAGIDMDKLNEDPDFYKDEYAEFIETDCGDKIRYIRLQYGVFMEQFGEMIGTSGNTVSEWESGHNIPMRNWFPEIKKAAENIGIDLNAINGHPEIYRDPFTELIQKQDSAAWVRRIRKQCGLSVEAFARYLGVSRNTVWQWESDQVFRKPSRESFNKIIEVAKMRGVDIYDPWRAETMADPTASE
;
A
#
# COMPACT_ATOMS: atom_id res chain seq x y z
N MET A 1 -53.53 -20.97 33.87
CA MET A 1 -53.79 -21.16 32.43
C MET A 1 -52.76 -20.36 31.68
N ALA A 2 -51.91 -21.02 30.91
CA ALA A 2 -50.98 -20.32 30.03
C ALA A 2 -51.78 -19.62 28.91
N VAL A 3 -51.74 -18.32 28.85
CA VAL A 3 -52.37 -17.55 27.78
C VAL A 3 -51.62 -17.90 26.49
N CYS A 4 -52.24 -18.71 25.63
CA CYS A 4 -51.67 -19.03 24.33
C CYS A 4 -51.93 -17.83 23.41
N LEU A 5 -51.01 -16.86 23.44
CA LEU A 5 -51.07 -15.72 22.54
C LEU A 5 -50.56 -16.17 21.15
N PRO A 6 -51.26 -15.82 20.06
CA PRO A 6 -50.74 -16.11 18.71
C PRO A 6 -49.42 -15.43 18.50
N LYS A 7 -48.43 -16.16 17.94
CA LYS A 7 -47.11 -15.57 17.61
C LYS A 7 -47.31 -14.37 16.65
N PRO A 8 -46.64 -13.24 16.90
CA PRO A 8 -46.74 -12.11 16.02
C PRO A 8 -46.30 -12.46 14.58
N SER A 9 -46.94 -11.87 13.60
CA SER A 9 -46.52 -12.04 12.21
C SER A 9 -45.10 -11.56 12.00
N VAL A 10 -44.45 -12.03 10.93
CA VAL A 10 -43.12 -11.56 10.54
C VAL A 10 -43.12 -10.04 10.31
N HIS A 11 -44.25 -9.47 9.95
CA HIS A 11 -44.44 -8.03 9.70
C HIS A 11 -44.93 -7.24 10.94
N ALA A 12 -45.00 -7.86 12.11
CA ALA A 12 -45.42 -7.16 13.32
C ALA A 12 -44.43 -6.05 13.68
N SER A 13 -44.96 -4.92 14.15
CA SER A 13 -44.10 -3.81 14.59
C SER A 13 -43.25 -4.19 15.79
N PRO A 14 -42.09 -3.53 16.00
CA PRO A 14 -41.26 -3.73 17.17
C PRO A 14 -42.02 -3.63 18.49
N GLY A 15 -42.93 -2.69 18.62
CA GLY A 15 -43.79 -2.53 19.81
C GLY A 15 -44.74 -3.70 20.02
N GLU A 16 -45.37 -4.23 18.97
CA GLU A 16 -46.20 -5.45 19.05
C GLU A 16 -45.38 -6.68 19.47
N LYS A 17 -44.16 -6.82 18.91
CA LYS A 17 -43.23 -7.89 19.31
C LYS A 17 -42.82 -7.74 20.80
N LEU A 18 -42.45 -6.53 21.23
CA LEU A 18 -42.13 -6.24 22.62
C LEU A 18 -43.29 -6.67 23.54
N ARG A 19 -44.53 -6.24 23.25
CA ARG A 19 -45.71 -6.59 24.03
C ARG A 19 -45.93 -8.11 24.10
N TYR A 20 -45.82 -8.80 22.96
CA TYR A 20 -45.98 -10.23 22.86
C TYR A 20 -44.96 -11.00 23.70
N TYR A 21 -43.66 -10.73 23.52
CA TYR A 21 -42.61 -11.47 24.27
C TYR A 21 -42.66 -11.15 25.75
N ARG A 22 -42.98 -9.92 26.15
CA ARG A 22 -43.17 -9.55 27.54
C ARG A 22 -44.32 -10.35 28.17
N GLN A 23 -45.45 -10.47 27.47
CA GLN A 23 -46.60 -11.22 27.98
C GLN A 23 -46.31 -12.75 28.12
N ILE A 24 -45.62 -13.33 27.14
CA ILE A 24 -45.21 -14.72 27.20
C ILE A 24 -44.28 -15.00 28.40
N LYS A 25 -43.31 -14.09 28.63
CA LYS A 25 -42.40 -14.21 29.77
C LYS A 25 -43.04 -13.78 31.10
N GLN A 26 -44.32 -13.39 31.07
CA GLN A 26 -45.10 -12.93 32.24
C GLN A 26 -44.45 -11.72 32.97
N ILE A 27 -43.75 -10.87 32.23
CA ILE A 27 -43.10 -9.67 32.79
C ILE A 27 -44.06 -8.48 32.78
N SER A 28 -44.17 -7.75 33.86
CA SER A 28 -45.01 -6.53 33.93
C SER A 28 -44.39 -5.35 33.19
N GLN A 29 -45.20 -4.36 32.83
CA GLN A 29 -44.70 -3.09 32.28
C GLN A 29 -43.82 -2.32 33.30
N GLU A 30 -44.12 -2.44 34.59
CA GLU A 30 -43.32 -1.87 35.67
C GLU A 30 -41.91 -2.50 35.69
N GLU A 31 -41.82 -3.78 35.49
CA GLU A 31 -40.54 -4.51 35.45
C GLU A 31 -39.69 -4.11 34.23
N ILE A 32 -40.31 -4.01 33.04
CA ILE A 32 -39.67 -3.45 31.86
C ILE A 32 -39.18 -2.01 32.10
N SER A 33 -40.03 -1.19 32.75
CA SER A 33 -39.67 0.19 33.15
C SER A 33 -38.43 0.25 34.04
N ARG A 34 -38.31 -0.65 35.01
CA ARG A 34 -37.13 -0.78 35.87
C ARG A 34 -35.88 -1.18 35.11
N ILE A 35 -36.00 -2.13 34.19
CA ILE A 35 -34.90 -2.62 33.34
C ILE A 35 -34.35 -1.49 32.46
N LEU A 36 -35.23 -0.67 31.87
CA LEU A 36 -34.84 0.46 31.05
C LEU A 36 -34.40 1.67 31.86
N GLY A 37 -34.58 1.66 33.20
CA GLY A 37 -34.30 2.81 34.07
C GLY A 37 -35.29 3.96 33.89
N CYS A 38 -36.47 3.68 33.34
CA CYS A 38 -37.51 4.69 33.14
C CYS A 38 -38.35 4.89 34.40
N LYS A 39 -38.70 6.14 34.68
CA LYS A 39 -39.55 6.46 35.86
C LYS A 39 -41.07 6.38 35.57
N ASN A 40 -41.47 6.11 34.30
CA ASN A 40 -42.85 6.20 33.88
C ASN A 40 -43.29 5.05 33.00
N ILE A 41 -44.29 4.26 33.44
CA ILE A 41 -44.92 3.14 32.73
C ILE A 41 -45.53 3.60 31.40
N TRP A 42 -46.00 4.86 31.33
CA TRP A 42 -46.55 5.42 30.10
C TRP A 42 -45.53 5.38 28.94
N TYR A 43 -44.22 5.48 29.22
CA TYR A 43 -43.17 5.32 28.22
C TYR A 43 -43.21 3.91 27.62
N ILE A 44 -43.35 2.87 28.44
CA ILE A 44 -43.43 1.48 27.97
C ILE A 44 -44.70 1.25 27.13
N THR A 45 -45.82 1.83 27.57
CA THR A 45 -47.07 1.78 26.78
C THR A 45 -46.90 2.41 25.39
N ASN A 46 -46.14 3.51 25.28
CA ASN A 46 -45.84 4.17 24.02
C ASN A 46 -44.89 3.37 23.12
N LEU A 47 -43.92 2.67 23.71
CA LEU A 47 -43.04 1.73 22.98
C LEU A 47 -43.90 0.59 22.40
N GLU A 48 -44.77 -0.03 23.20
CA GLU A 48 -45.63 -1.13 22.76
C GLU A 48 -46.69 -0.71 21.71
N LYS A 49 -47.13 0.55 21.73
CA LYS A 49 -48.05 1.10 20.72
C LYS A 49 -47.33 1.63 19.49
N GLY A 50 -46.01 1.66 19.46
CA GLY A 50 -45.19 2.16 18.38
C GLY A 50 -45.16 3.68 18.26
N PHE A 51 -45.59 4.44 19.30
CA PHE A 51 -45.53 5.90 19.32
C PHE A 51 -44.09 6.40 19.55
N ASN A 52 -43.31 5.64 20.32
CA ASN A 52 -41.90 5.90 20.49
C ASN A 52 -41.08 4.79 19.82
N PRO A 53 -39.95 5.13 19.14
CA PRO A 53 -39.05 4.14 18.61
C PRO A 53 -38.25 3.43 19.73
N ILE A 54 -37.95 2.15 19.54
CA ILE A 54 -37.03 1.42 20.41
C ILE A 54 -35.64 1.57 19.80
N TYR A 55 -34.74 2.24 20.51
CA TYR A 55 -33.33 2.36 20.09
C TYR A 55 -32.49 1.16 20.55
N TYR A 56 -31.31 1.03 19.95
CA TYR A 56 -30.47 -0.16 20.10
C TYR A 56 -30.10 -0.47 21.55
N GLU A 57 -29.77 0.54 22.35
CA GLU A 57 -29.40 0.36 23.76
C GLU A 57 -30.57 -0.25 24.58
N ASP A 58 -31.78 0.24 24.33
CA ASP A 58 -32.99 -0.31 24.98
C ASP A 58 -33.34 -1.69 24.41
N ALA A 59 -33.19 -1.89 23.10
CA ALA A 59 -33.40 -3.18 22.46
C ALA A 59 -32.47 -4.26 23.04
N VAL A 60 -31.19 -3.96 23.27
CA VAL A 60 -30.23 -4.90 23.88
C VAL A 60 -30.63 -5.28 25.32
N LYS A 61 -31.04 -4.30 26.14
CA LYS A 61 -31.51 -4.58 27.51
C LYS A 61 -32.75 -5.46 27.51
N LEU A 62 -33.70 -5.14 26.64
CA LEU A 62 -34.95 -5.88 26.50
C LEU A 62 -34.72 -7.30 25.95
N ALA A 63 -33.87 -7.44 24.97
CA ALA A 63 -33.53 -8.71 24.35
C ALA A 63 -32.96 -9.73 25.34
N GLY A 64 -32.06 -9.25 26.23
CA GLY A 64 -31.47 -10.08 27.29
C GLY A 64 -32.48 -10.63 28.27
N VAL A 65 -33.56 -9.90 28.57
CA VAL A 65 -34.61 -10.36 29.51
C VAL A 65 -35.70 -11.14 28.77
N LEU A 66 -36.01 -10.79 27.53
CA LEU A 66 -37.02 -11.43 26.72
C LEU A 66 -36.52 -12.69 26.03
N ASP A 67 -35.19 -12.91 25.99
CA ASP A 67 -34.53 -14.04 25.31
C ASP A 67 -34.86 -14.05 23.80
N ILE A 68 -34.60 -12.91 23.15
CA ILE A 68 -34.82 -12.69 21.71
C ILE A 68 -33.61 -11.94 21.10
N ASP A 69 -33.56 -11.88 19.78
CA ASP A 69 -32.59 -11.06 19.09
C ASP A 69 -32.94 -9.55 19.26
N PRO A 70 -32.04 -8.66 19.66
CA PRO A 70 -32.27 -7.22 19.69
C PRO A 70 -32.83 -6.67 18.35
N ASP A 71 -32.44 -7.24 17.23
CA ASP A 71 -32.91 -6.85 15.90
C ASP A 71 -34.40 -7.06 15.65
N ASP A 72 -35.03 -7.97 16.42
CA ASP A 72 -36.46 -8.16 16.37
C ASP A 72 -37.25 -6.95 16.89
N LEU A 73 -36.62 -6.13 17.71
CA LEU A 73 -37.19 -4.92 18.29
C LEU A 73 -36.82 -3.63 17.54
N LEU A 74 -36.09 -3.72 16.42
CA LEU A 74 -35.62 -2.54 15.69
C LEU A 74 -36.31 -2.39 14.33
N THR A 75 -36.63 -1.14 14.01
CA THR A 75 -36.99 -0.71 12.64
C THR A 75 -35.74 -0.44 11.81
N GLU A 76 -35.87 -0.26 10.50
CA GLU A 76 -34.76 0.19 9.63
C GLU A 76 -34.15 1.50 10.15
N TYR A 77 -34.98 2.45 10.58
CA TYR A 77 -34.53 3.71 11.16
C TYR A 77 -33.69 3.51 12.43
N THR A 78 -34.18 2.71 13.37
CA THR A 78 -33.45 2.52 14.64
C THR A 78 -32.23 1.61 14.48
N ARG A 79 -32.19 0.73 13.46
CA ARG A 79 -30.97 0.04 13.02
C ARG A 79 -29.94 1.00 12.45
N PHE A 80 -30.37 1.97 11.64
CA PHE A 80 -29.48 3.01 11.14
C PHE A 80 -28.88 3.85 12.28
N CYS A 81 -29.65 4.11 13.33
CA CYS A 81 -29.23 4.87 14.51
C CYS A 81 -28.41 4.07 15.55
N ARG A 82 -28.00 2.84 15.27
CA ARG A 82 -27.05 2.09 16.13
C ARG A 82 -25.72 2.82 16.25
N PRO A 83 -24.94 2.59 17.32
CA PRO A 83 -23.58 3.10 17.43
C PRO A 83 -22.81 2.92 16.12
N GLY A 84 -22.06 3.93 15.71
CA GLY A 84 -21.45 4.01 14.39
C GLY A 84 -22.31 4.71 13.32
N TYR A 85 -23.48 5.27 13.68
CA TYR A 85 -24.33 6.01 12.74
C TYR A 85 -23.67 7.29 12.20
N GLY A 86 -22.78 7.88 12.97
CA GLY A 86 -21.99 9.03 12.54
C GLY A 86 -21.08 8.69 11.35
N GLU A 87 -20.46 7.52 11.36
CA GLU A 87 -19.65 7.05 10.22
C GLU A 87 -20.51 6.76 8.99
N ARG A 88 -21.74 6.24 9.16
CA ARG A 88 -22.72 6.05 8.06
C ARG A 88 -23.06 7.40 7.42
N ILE A 89 -23.36 8.43 8.23
CA ILE A 89 -23.66 9.78 7.72
C ILE A 89 -22.45 10.38 7.02
N LYS A 90 -21.23 10.26 7.58
CA LYS A 90 -19.99 10.70 6.95
C LYS A 90 -19.75 10.00 5.62
N ARG A 91 -20.01 8.68 5.56
CA ARG A 91 -19.86 7.90 4.31
C ARG A 91 -20.76 8.46 3.21
N ILE A 92 -22.04 8.75 3.52
CA ILE A 92 -22.98 9.37 2.57
C ILE A 92 -22.46 10.73 2.12
N ARG A 93 -22.05 11.61 3.04
CA ARG A 93 -21.53 12.94 2.73
C ARG A 93 -20.30 12.91 1.84
N TYR A 94 -19.38 11.98 2.10
CA TYR A 94 -18.15 11.85 1.32
C TYR A 94 -18.41 11.43 -0.13
N GLU A 95 -19.47 10.67 -0.40
CA GLU A 95 -19.87 10.37 -1.78
C GLU A 95 -20.32 11.62 -2.55
N TYR A 96 -20.86 12.61 -1.85
CA TYR A 96 -21.19 13.92 -2.43
C TYR A 96 -19.98 14.86 -2.50
N ARG A 97 -18.81 14.47 -1.96
CA ARG A 97 -17.59 15.29 -1.90
C ARG A 97 -17.81 16.65 -1.21
N MET A 98 -18.78 16.72 -0.30
CA MET A 98 -19.24 17.94 0.36
C MET A 98 -18.60 18.15 1.73
N SER A 99 -18.39 19.43 2.09
CA SER A 99 -18.15 19.84 3.46
C SER A 99 -19.40 19.61 4.33
N GLN A 100 -19.24 19.65 5.66
CA GLN A 100 -20.39 19.57 6.58
C GLN A 100 -21.42 20.66 6.32
N ALA A 101 -21.00 21.89 6.00
CA ALA A 101 -21.91 22.99 5.76
C ALA A 101 -22.75 22.78 4.48
N GLU A 102 -22.13 22.37 3.39
CA GLU A 102 -22.83 22.09 2.13
C GLU A 102 -23.78 20.89 2.27
N PHE A 103 -23.33 19.82 2.91
CA PHE A 103 -24.16 18.64 3.10
C PHE A 103 -25.32 18.88 4.09
N ALA A 104 -25.11 19.70 5.13
CA ALA A 104 -26.19 20.09 6.03
C ALA A 104 -27.30 20.83 5.29
N ASN A 105 -26.95 21.72 4.35
CA ASN A 105 -27.93 22.37 3.48
C ASN A 105 -28.68 21.36 2.60
N LEU A 106 -27.96 20.38 2.04
CA LEU A 106 -28.56 19.33 1.20
C LEU A 106 -29.56 18.47 2.01
N VAL A 107 -29.24 18.14 3.28
CA VAL A 107 -30.11 17.38 4.19
C VAL A 107 -31.15 18.27 4.86
N GLU A 108 -31.16 19.58 4.57
CA GLU A 108 -32.05 20.60 5.14
C GLU A 108 -31.94 20.67 6.68
N THR A 109 -30.72 20.66 7.21
CA THR A 109 -30.43 20.80 8.63
C THR A 109 -29.38 21.87 8.89
N ARG A 110 -29.09 22.18 10.14
CA ARG A 110 -27.99 23.07 10.50
C ARG A 110 -26.66 22.29 10.54
N ARG A 111 -25.57 22.98 10.17
CA ARG A 111 -24.23 22.39 10.26
C ARG A 111 -23.94 21.79 11.64
N ASP A 112 -24.36 22.47 12.71
CA ASP A 112 -24.10 22.03 14.09
C ASP A 112 -24.85 20.71 14.39
N ASN A 113 -26.09 20.55 13.94
CA ASN A 113 -26.81 19.29 14.06
C ASN A 113 -26.11 18.15 13.29
N LEU A 114 -25.68 18.43 12.07
CA LEU A 114 -24.91 17.43 11.31
C LEU A 114 -23.61 17.04 12.01
N SER A 115 -22.89 18.02 12.60
CA SER A 115 -21.67 17.78 13.37
C SER A 115 -21.93 16.92 14.60
N ILE A 116 -23.04 17.17 15.32
CA ILE A 116 -23.48 16.36 16.45
C ILE A 116 -23.77 14.93 16.02
N TRP A 117 -24.50 14.75 14.90
CA TRP A 117 -24.80 13.41 14.37
C TRP A 117 -23.54 12.66 13.93
N GLU A 118 -22.63 13.33 13.23
CA GLU A 118 -21.38 12.72 12.77
C GLU A 118 -20.39 12.39 13.91
N SER A 119 -20.48 13.08 15.03
CA SER A 119 -19.67 12.81 16.23
C SER A 119 -20.36 11.91 17.25
N GLU A 120 -21.61 11.55 17.02
CA GLU A 120 -22.48 10.78 17.94
C GLU A 120 -22.57 11.41 19.35
N HIS A 121 -22.47 12.74 19.39
CA HIS A 121 -22.45 13.46 20.66
C HIS A 121 -23.82 13.32 21.36
N GLN A 122 -23.80 12.89 22.63
CA GLN A 122 -24.96 12.70 23.50
C GLN A 122 -26.04 11.75 22.91
N ASN A 123 -25.69 10.86 21.99
CA ASN A 123 -26.63 9.95 21.30
C ASN A 123 -27.83 10.68 20.65
N ILE A 124 -27.59 11.89 20.11
CA ILE A 124 -28.59 12.65 19.38
C ILE A 124 -28.65 12.17 17.94
N HIS A 125 -29.74 11.51 17.60
CA HIS A 125 -29.96 10.93 16.28
C HIS A 125 -30.66 11.92 15.33
N PRO A 126 -30.49 11.78 14.00
CA PRO A 126 -31.32 12.49 13.04
C PRO A 126 -32.81 12.09 13.21
N GLU A 127 -33.71 13.07 13.10
CA GLU A 127 -35.14 12.78 13.08
C GLU A 127 -35.54 11.87 11.92
N TYR A 128 -36.68 11.16 12.06
CA TYR A 128 -37.11 10.19 11.05
C TYR A 128 -37.21 10.79 9.64
N GLY A 129 -37.69 12.01 9.48
CA GLY A 129 -37.76 12.70 8.17
C GLY A 129 -36.35 12.92 7.58
N ARG A 130 -35.35 13.26 8.43
CA ARG A 130 -33.96 13.42 7.98
C ARG A 130 -33.30 12.07 7.67
N PHE A 131 -33.65 11.03 8.40
CA PHE A 131 -33.22 9.67 8.07
C PHE A 131 -33.71 9.25 6.67
N LEU A 132 -34.99 9.50 6.33
CA LEU A 132 -35.49 9.18 5.00
C LEU A 132 -34.76 9.96 3.91
N HIS A 133 -34.42 11.20 4.16
CA HIS A 133 -33.63 12.03 3.25
C HIS A 133 -32.21 11.48 3.08
N LEU A 134 -31.54 11.13 4.18
CA LEU A 134 -30.22 10.48 4.14
C LEU A 134 -30.24 9.15 3.36
N LYS A 135 -31.28 8.33 3.56
CA LYS A 135 -31.49 7.09 2.82
C LYS A 135 -31.61 7.35 1.31
N MET A 136 -32.47 8.26 0.92
CA MET A 136 -32.64 8.66 -0.48
C MET A 136 -31.31 9.14 -1.10
N LEU A 137 -30.56 9.98 -0.38
CA LEU A 137 -29.26 10.47 -0.84
C LEU A 137 -28.23 9.34 -1.00
N ALA A 138 -28.22 8.37 -0.09
CA ALA A 138 -27.34 7.19 -0.19
C ALA A 138 -27.67 6.37 -1.45
N GLU A 139 -28.96 6.07 -1.66
CA GLU A 139 -29.43 5.31 -2.82
C GLU A 139 -29.17 6.04 -4.15
N GLN A 140 -29.32 7.38 -4.20
CA GLN A 140 -28.97 8.19 -5.37
C GLN A 140 -27.49 8.09 -5.76
N LYS A 141 -26.60 7.85 -4.79
CA LYS A 141 -25.18 7.63 -5.03
C LYS A 141 -24.82 6.16 -5.24
N GLY A 142 -25.80 5.27 -5.32
CA GLY A 142 -25.56 3.85 -5.51
C GLY A 142 -25.02 3.12 -4.29
N LEU A 143 -25.12 3.72 -3.09
CA LEU A 143 -24.76 3.04 -1.86
C LEU A 143 -25.84 2.00 -1.52
N ASP A 144 -25.41 0.78 -1.19
CA ASP A 144 -26.28 -0.24 -0.61
C ASP A 144 -26.61 0.15 0.83
N PHE A 145 -27.83 0.66 1.04
CA PHE A 145 -28.24 1.18 2.32
C PHE A 145 -28.37 0.09 3.40
N ALA A 146 -28.77 -1.11 3.02
CA ALA A 146 -28.83 -2.23 3.96
C ALA A 146 -27.42 -2.63 4.41
N ARG A 147 -26.48 -2.69 3.48
CA ARG A 147 -25.08 -2.97 3.78
C ARG A 147 -24.45 -1.84 4.60
N LEU A 148 -24.79 -0.59 4.34
CA LEU A 148 -24.34 0.56 5.12
C LEU A 148 -24.72 0.44 6.61
N ILE A 149 -25.88 -0.18 6.90
CA ILE A 149 -26.35 -0.42 8.27
C ILE A 149 -25.67 -1.61 8.93
N GLN A 150 -25.40 -2.68 8.17
CA GLN A 150 -24.97 -3.98 8.72
C GLN A 150 -23.45 -4.14 8.77
N ASP A 151 -22.74 -3.53 7.83
CA ASP A 151 -21.31 -3.72 7.61
C ASP A 151 -20.53 -2.44 7.94
N SER A 152 -19.82 -2.45 9.06
CA SER A 152 -18.97 -1.31 9.48
C SER A 152 -17.82 -1.04 8.51
N GLU A 153 -17.28 -2.08 7.85
CA GLU A 153 -16.21 -1.94 6.87
C GLU A 153 -16.71 -1.22 5.61
N TYR A 154 -17.98 -1.41 5.24
CA TYR A 154 -18.60 -0.68 4.14
C TYR A 154 -18.70 0.83 4.40
N CYS A 155 -18.70 1.25 5.67
CA CYS A 155 -18.65 2.66 6.08
C CYS A 155 -17.28 3.30 5.93
N VAL A 156 -16.22 2.49 5.77
CA VAL A 156 -14.86 3.00 5.52
C VAL A 156 -14.83 3.56 4.10
N ASP A 157 -14.63 4.88 4.00
CA ASP A 157 -14.59 5.53 2.69
C ASP A 157 -13.26 5.30 1.95
N ASP A 158 -13.28 5.55 0.64
CA ASP A 158 -12.12 5.34 -0.24
C ASP A 158 -10.88 6.13 0.21
N TYR A 159 -11.05 7.32 0.80
CA TYR A 159 -9.93 8.08 1.33
C TYR A 159 -9.27 7.38 2.51
N LYS A 160 -10.07 6.87 3.45
CA LYS A 160 -9.52 6.12 4.60
C LYS A 160 -8.78 4.88 4.13
N ARG A 161 -9.35 4.10 3.18
CA ARG A 161 -8.67 2.93 2.58
C ARG A 161 -7.39 3.32 1.88
N PHE A 162 -7.41 4.40 1.10
CA PHE A 162 -6.24 4.88 0.36
C PHE A 162 -5.08 5.26 1.29
N VAL A 163 -5.36 5.92 2.43
CA VAL A 163 -4.32 6.41 3.35
C VAL A 163 -3.90 5.41 4.43
N GLN A 164 -4.49 4.20 4.46
CA GLN A 164 -4.14 3.16 5.45
C GLN A 164 -2.78 2.51 5.18
N SER A 165 -2.40 2.33 3.91
CA SER A 165 -1.17 1.62 3.54
C SER A 165 -0.54 2.23 2.29
N ASP A 166 0.78 2.23 2.24
CA ASP A 166 1.60 2.45 1.05
C ASP A 166 1.20 3.63 0.14
N ILE A 167 0.77 4.75 0.76
CA ILE A 167 0.35 5.96 0.03
C ILE A 167 1.40 6.37 -1.00
N ALA A 168 2.67 6.32 -0.61
CA ALA A 168 3.80 6.71 -1.44
C ALA A 168 3.84 5.91 -2.75
N LYS A 169 3.68 4.58 -2.67
CA LYS A 169 3.63 3.70 -3.83
C LYS A 169 2.39 3.97 -4.69
N LYS A 170 1.21 4.05 -4.06
CA LYS A 170 -0.06 4.32 -4.77
C LYS A 170 0.01 5.61 -5.59
N ILE A 171 0.51 6.71 -5.00
CA ILE A 171 0.64 7.99 -5.71
C ILE A 171 1.66 7.91 -6.84
N ARG A 172 2.80 7.25 -6.59
CA ARG A 172 3.83 7.02 -7.62
C ARG A 172 3.26 6.23 -8.80
N ASN A 173 2.49 5.18 -8.54
CA ASN A 173 1.90 4.36 -9.60
C ASN A 173 0.82 5.11 -10.39
N ILE A 174 -0.02 5.92 -9.71
CA ILE A 174 -0.97 6.80 -10.41
C ILE A 174 -0.21 7.80 -11.31
N ARG A 175 0.83 8.47 -10.80
CA ARG A 175 1.64 9.38 -11.61
C ARG A 175 2.36 8.66 -12.75
N ALA A 176 2.88 7.48 -12.48
CA ALA A 176 3.56 6.64 -13.47
C ALA A 176 2.68 6.31 -14.67
N ALA A 177 1.38 6.07 -14.45
CA ALA A 177 0.42 5.83 -15.53
C ALA A 177 0.30 7.00 -16.52
N PHE A 178 0.60 8.24 -16.08
CA PHE A 178 0.64 9.42 -16.95
C PHE A 178 2.00 9.68 -17.59
N GLY A 179 3.05 8.95 -17.19
CA GLY A 179 4.41 9.13 -17.73
C GLY A 179 5.01 10.51 -17.49
N CYS A 180 4.56 11.26 -16.49
CA CYS A 180 4.91 12.65 -16.27
C CYS A 180 5.74 12.87 -15.00
N PHE A 181 6.43 14.05 -14.95
CA PHE A 181 7.19 14.48 -13.79
C PHE A 181 6.28 14.90 -12.62
N MET A 182 6.84 14.95 -11.40
CA MET A 182 6.12 15.39 -10.21
C MET A 182 5.49 16.78 -10.38
N GLU A 183 6.18 17.70 -11.04
CA GLU A 183 5.67 19.05 -11.30
C GLU A 183 4.48 19.04 -12.25
N GLU A 184 4.57 18.30 -13.35
CA GLU A 184 3.48 18.19 -14.34
C GLU A 184 2.27 17.51 -13.71
N PHE A 185 2.48 16.40 -12.99
CA PHE A 185 1.42 15.70 -12.29
C PHE A 185 0.70 16.58 -11.26
N GLY A 186 1.47 17.32 -10.47
CA GLY A 186 0.89 18.26 -9.51
C GLY A 186 0.15 19.43 -10.18
N LYS A 187 0.61 19.91 -11.35
CA LYS A 187 -0.13 20.90 -12.16
C LYS A 187 -1.46 20.32 -12.68
N MET A 188 -1.48 19.07 -13.11
CA MET A 188 -2.74 18.38 -13.49
C MET A 188 -3.74 18.35 -12.34
N MET A 189 -3.24 18.25 -11.10
CA MET A 189 -4.05 18.35 -9.90
C MET A 189 -4.39 19.78 -9.48
N GLY A 190 -3.86 20.82 -10.16
CA GLY A 190 -4.01 22.21 -9.79
C GLY A 190 -3.40 22.51 -8.41
N LEU A 191 -2.16 22.07 -8.19
CA LEU A 191 -1.39 22.33 -6.97
C LEU A 191 -0.37 23.43 -7.20
N ASP A 192 -0.29 24.37 -6.26
CA ASP A 192 0.82 25.29 -6.15
C ASP A 192 2.01 24.55 -5.52
N ASN A 193 3.27 24.88 -5.91
CA ASN A 193 4.48 24.15 -5.51
C ASN A 193 4.39 22.62 -5.76
N ALA A 194 3.85 22.28 -6.91
CA ALA A 194 3.47 20.93 -7.31
C ALA A 194 4.54 19.85 -7.05
N ALA A 195 5.78 20.08 -7.49
CA ALA A 195 6.88 19.12 -7.36
C ALA A 195 7.19 18.79 -5.89
N SER A 196 7.23 19.81 -5.01
CA SER A 196 7.51 19.62 -3.59
C SER A 196 6.42 18.79 -2.90
N ILE A 197 5.15 19.14 -3.16
CA ILE A 197 4.01 18.43 -2.55
C ILE A 197 3.95 16.98 -2.98
N ILE A 198 4.12 16.70 -4.28
CA ILE A 198 4.13 15.31 -4.79
C ILE A 198 5.32 14.55 -4.22
N SER A 199 6.51 15.16 -4.16
CA SER A 199 7.71 14.55 -3.56
C SER A 199 7.50 14.18 -2.09
N GLU A 200 6.86 15.03 -1.30
CA GLU A 200 6.54 14.73 0.10
C GLU A 200 5.57 13.56 0.23
N TRP A 201 4.56 13.47 -0.64
CA TRP A 201 3.62 12.36 -0.65
C TRP A 201 4.29 11.05 -1.08
N GLU A 202 5.11 11.08 -2.14
CA GLU A 202 5.84 9.89 -2.63
C GLU A 202 7.00 9.47 -1.72
N ALA A 203 7.46 10.36 -0.83
CA ALA A 203 8.40 10.04 0.24
C ALA A 203 7.70 9.55 1.53
N GLY A 204 6.36 9.54 1.58
CA GLY A 204 5.59 9.19 2.76
C GLY A 204 5.66 10.21 3.91
N LYS A 205 6.22 11.41 3.66
CA LYS A 205 6.38 12.47 4.67
C LYS A 205 5.08 13.21 4.96
N ALA A 206 4.18 13.26 3.98
CA ALA A 206 2.87 13.89 4.10
C ALA A 206 1.79 13.02 3.43
N LYS A 207 0.53 13.24 3.83
CA LYS A 207 -0.65 12.59 3.24
C LYS A 207 -1.43 13.63 2.44
N PRO A 208 -2.00 13.28 1.27
CA PRO A 208 -2.89 14.18 0.56
C PRO A 208 -4.11 14.51 1.43
N THR A 209 -4.58 15.74 1.36
CA THR A 209 -5.87 16.10 1.96
C THR A 209 -7.01 15.36 1.23
N ARG A 210 -8.18 15.23 1.84
CA ARG A 210 -9.35 14.61 1.19
C ARG A 210 -9.71 15.29 -0.15
N LYS A 211 -9.59 16.61 -0.24
CA LYS A 211 -9.81 17.36 -1.48
C LYS A 211 -8.82 16.94 -2.57
N ASN A 212 -7.56 16.77 -2.22
CA ASN A 212 -6.52 16.34 -3.17
C ASN A 212 -6.68 14.85 -3.51
N PHE A 213 -7.12 14.02 -2.58
CA PHE A 213 -7.44 12.62 -2.85
C PHE A 213 -8.54 12.49 -3.93
N TYR A 214 -9.58 13.30 -3.89
CA TYR A 214 -10.60 13.26 -4.95
C TYR A 214 -10.02 13.55 -6.33
N LYS A 215 -9.09 14.51 -6.42
CA LYS A 215 -8.39 14.79 -7.68
C LYS A 215 -7.50 13.63 -8.10
N LEU A 216 -6.76 13.01 -7.16
CA LEU A 216 -5.97 11.81 -7.42
C LEU A 216 -6.85 10.66 -7.91
N ARG A 217 -8.00 10.42 -7.28
CA ARG A 217 -8.97 9.39 -7.69
C ARG A 217 -9.49 9.65 -9.11
N ASP A 218 -9.84 10.88 -9.41
CA ASP A 218 -10.35 11.23 -10.74
C ASP A 218 -9.29 11.02 -11.82
N LEU A 219 -8.02 11.36 -11.54
CA LEU A 219 -6.89 11.06 -12.42
C LEU A 219 -6.68 9.55 -12.55
N ALA A 220 -6.66 8.81 -11.44
CA ALA A 220 -6.49 7.35 -11.45
C ALA A 220 -7.56 6.68 -12.33
N VAL A 221 -8.84 7.04 -12.15
CA VAL A 221 -9.95 6.53 -12.98
C VAL A 221 -9.77 6.90 -14.45
N SER A 222 -9.33 8.12 -14.77
CA SER A 222 -9.07 8.54 -16.16
C SER A 222 -7.94 7.75 -16.82
N ALA A 223 -6.99 7.25 -16.02
CA ALA A 223 -5.90 6.36 -16.45
C ALA A 223 -6.29 4.87 -16.47
N GLY A 224 -7.55 4.53 -16.20
CA GLY A 224 -8.03 3.14 -16.15
C GLY A 224 -7.61 2.38 -14.89
N ILE A 225 -7.16 3.08 -13.85
CA ILE A 225 -6.76 2.47 -12.58
C ILE A 225 -8.00 2.22 -11.71
N ASP A 226 -8.21 0.96 -11.34
CA ASP A 226 -9.19 0.55 -10.34
C ASP A 226 -8.63 0.82 -8.94
N MET A 227 -9.28 1.73 -8.21
CA MET A 227 -8.83 2.15 -6.88
C MET A 227 -8.93 1.05 -5.83
N ASP A 228 -9.87 0.11 -5.96
CA ASP A 228 -10.01 -1.00 -5.02
C ASP A 228 -8.83 -1.96 -5.19
N LYS A 229 -8.49 -2.33 -6.41
CA LYS A 229 -7.30 -3.14 -6.71
C LYS A 229 -6.01 -2.46 -6.27
N LEU A 230 -5.87 -1.15 -6.50
CA LEU A 230 -4.71 -0.37 -6.06
C LEU A 230 -4.62 -0.32 -4.52
N ASN A 231 -5.75 -0.34 -3.80
CA ASN A 231 -5.78 -0.37 -2.34
C ASN A 231 -5.44 -1.74 -1.77
N GLU A 232 -5.85 -2.83 -2.43
CA GLU A 232 -5.54 -4.21 -2.06
C GLU A 232 -4.07 -4.54 -2.35
N ASP A 233 -3.60 -4.17 -3.54
CA ASP A 233 -2.21 -4.36 -3.98
C ASP A 233 -1.67 -3.08 -4.62
N PRO A 234 -0.87 -2.29 -3.91
CA PRO A 234 -0.26 -1.07 -4.46
C PRO A 234 0.62 -1.32 -5.69
N ASP A 235 1.14 -2.52 -5.85
CA ASP A 235 2.01 -2.90 -6.97
C ASP A 235 1.22 -3.44 -8.18
N PHE A 236 -0.09 -3.61 -8.08
CA PHE A 236 -0.96 -4.13 -9.15
C PHE A 236 -0.84 -3.37 -10.49
N TYR A 237 -0.63 -2.05 -10.43
CA TYR A 237 -0.45 -1.19 -11.61
C TYR A 237 1.00 -0.81 -11.87
N LYS A 238 1.94 -1.58 -11.35
CA LYS A 238 3.35 -1.39 -11.60
C LYS A 238 3.65 -1.67 -13.07
N ASP A 239 4.21 -0.69 -13.75
CA ASP A 239 4.60 -0.85 -15.13
C ASP A 239 6.09 -1.21 -15.27
N GLU A 240 6.50 -1.58 -16.47
CA GLU A 240 7.88 -1.98 -16.79
C GLU A 240 8.92 -0.94 -16.32
N TYR A 241 8.61 0.35 -16.40
CA TYR A 241 9.52 1.39 -15.91
C TYR A 241 9.65 1.34 -14.38
N ALA A 242 8.52 1.21 -13.67
CA ALA A 242 8.53 1.11 -12.22
C ALA A 242 9.31 -0.13 -11.75
N GLU A 243 9.12 -1.26 -12.41
CA GLU A 243 9.89 -2.49 -12.16
C GLU A 243 11.38 -2.32 -12.45
N PHE A 244 11.70 -1.63 -13.56
CA PHE A 244 13.08 -1.40 -13.95
C PHE A 244 13.86 -0.57 -12.93
N ILE A 245 13.25 0.50 -12.38
CA ILE A 245 13.91 1.42 -11.44
C ILE A 245 13.86 0.97 -9.98
N GLU A 246 13.04 -0.01 -9.63
CA GLU A 246 12.82 -0.43 -8.24
C GLU A 246 14.09 -0.93 -7.57
N THR A 247 14.87 -1.73 -8.30
CA THR A 247 16.11 -2.32 -7.79
C THR A 247 17.23 -2.18 -8.81
N ASP A 248 18.41 -1.77 -8.33
CA ASP A 248 19.69 -1.84 -9.06
C ASP A 248 19.64 -1.30 -10.50
N CYS A 249 18.80 -0.28 -10.80
CA CYS A 249 18.65 0.20 -12.18
C CYS A 249 19.98 0.66 -12.80
N GLY A 250 20.89 1.20 -11.98
CA GLY A 250 22.23 1.58 -12.43
C GLY A 250 23.08 0.38 -12.89
N ASP A 251 22.98 -0.73 -12.17
CA ASP A 251 23.70 -1.96 -12.57
C ASP A 251 23.06 -2.58 -13.83
N LYS A 252 21.73 -2.50 -14.02
CA LYS A 252 21.04 -2.90 -15.25
C LYS A 252 21.50 -2.05 -16.44
N ILE A 253 21.57 -0.72 -16.31
CA ILE A 253 22.04 0.20 -17.35
C ILE A 253 23.50 -0.12 -17.70
N ARG A 254 24.35 -0.30 -16.69
CA ARG A 254 25.74 -0.69 -16.87
C ARG A 254 25.87 -2.01 -17.62
N TYR A 255 25.05 -3.01 -17.29
CA TYR A 255 25.01 -4.29 -17.97
C TYR A 255 24.67 -4.14 -19.45
N ILE A 256 23.60 -3.40 -19.80
CA ILE A 256 23.22 -3.12 -21.17
C ILE A 256 24.39 -2.46 -21.92
N ARG A 257 24.97 -1.40 -21.37
CA ARG A 257 26.10 -0.70 -21.99
C ARG A 257 27.32 -1.60 -22.21
N LEU A 258 27.64 -2.47 -21.25
CA LEU A 258 28.77 -3.39 -21.36
C LEU A 258 28.56 -4.46 -22.44
N GLN A 259 27.31 -4.87 -22.71
CA GLN A 259 27.01 -5.77 -23.82
C GLN A 259 27.26 -5.11 -25.19
N TYR A 260 27.11 -3.79 -25.30
CA TYR A 260 27.56 -3.03 -26.48
C TYR A 260 29.08 -2.87 -26.56
N GLY A 261 29.81 -3.08 -25.47
CA GLY A 261 31.28 -2.85 -25.44
C GLY A 261 31.67 -1.38 -25.54
N VAL A 262 30.80 -0.42 -25.19
CA VAL A 262 31.00 1.01 -25.37
C VAL A 262 31.25 1.73 -24.04
N PHE A 263 31.89 2.91 -24.10
CA PHE A 263 32.03 3.82 -22.97
C PHE A 263 30.76 4.59 -22.67
N MET A 264 30.66 5.16 -21.46
CA MET A 264 29.48 5.93 -21.01
C MET A 264 29.08 7.06 -21.97
N GLU A 265 30.09 7.75 -22.57
CA GLU A 265 29.86 8.84 -23.54
C GLU A 265 29.14 8.30 -24.78
N GLN A 266 29.69 7.24 -25.38
CA GLN A 266 29.11 6.61 -26.56
C GLN A 266 27.72 6.06 -26.30
N PHE A 267 27.50 5.43 -25.14
CA PHE A 267 26.19 4.95 -24.76
C PHE A 267 25.20 6.10 -24.54
N GLY A 268 25.66 7.18 -23.91
CA GLY A 268 24.88 8.40 -23.76
C GLY A 268 24.42 8.95 -25.12
N GLU A 269 25.32 9.07 -26.08
CA GLU A 269 24.98 9.48 -27.45
C GLU A 269 23.94 8.56 -28.11
N MET A 270 24.06 7.22 -27.93
CA MET A 270 23.13 6.23 -28.49
C MET A 270 21.69 6.42 -27.96
N ILE A 271 21.53 6.78 -26.70
CA ILE A 271 20.21 6.94 -26.09
C ILE A 271 19.79 8.42 -25.99
N GLY A 272 20.59 9.37 -26.54
CA GLY A 272 20.26 10.79 -26.63
C GLY A 272 20.55 11.58 -25.35
N THR A 273 21.52 11.14 -24.52
CA THR A 273 21.93 11.85 -23.29
C THR A 273 23.47 12.00 -23.20
N SER A 274 23.98 12.57 -22.11
CA SER A 274 25.43 12.73 -21.90
C SER A 274 26.02 11.52 -21.16
N GLY A 275 27.33 11.28 -21.34
CA GLY A 275 28.06 10.29 -20.57
C GLY A 275 28.05 10.56 -19.06
N ASN A 276 28.02 11.81 -18.65
CA ASN A 276 27.89 12.20 -17.24
C ASN A 276 26.54 11.72 -16.66
N THR A 277 25.45 11.89 -17.39
CA THR A 277 24.11 11.41 -16.98
C THR A 277 24.11 9.89 -16.84
N VAL A 278 24.72 9.16 -17.77
CA VAL A 278 24.87 7.70 -17.68
C VAL A 278 25.68 7.33 -16.45
N SER A 279 26.78 8.05 -16.17
CA SER A 279 27.60 7.84 -14.96
C SER A 279 26.82 8.04 -13.66
N GLU A 280 25.97 9.06 -13.60
CA GLU A 280 25.10 9.31 -12.44
C GLU A 280 24.09 8.18 -12.23
N TRP A 281 23.49 7.66 -13.30
CA TRP A 281 22.59 6.52 -13.22
C TRP A 281 23.32 5.24 -12.78
N GLU A 282 24.47 4.93 -13.41
CA GLU A 282 25.26 3.74 -13.08
C GLU A 282 25.83 3.75 -11.68
N SER A 283 26.08 4.94 -11.10
CA SER A 283 26.55 5.11 -9.73
C SER A 283 25.43 5.10 -8.69
N GLY A 284 24.16 5.18 -9.14
CA GLY A 284 22.99 5.26 -8.27
C GLY A 284 22.77 6.64 -7.63
N HIS A 285 23.51 7.68 -8.06
CA HIS A 285 23.29 9.05 -7.59
C HIS A 285 21.95 9.60 -8.10
N ASN A 286 21.58 9.24 -9.32
CA ASN A 286 20.29 9.57 -9.92
C ASN A 286 19.71 8.32 -10.59
N ILE A 287 18.39 8.29 -10.74
CA ILE A 287 17.68 7.28 -11.53
C ILE A 287 17.25 7.91 -12.86
N PRO A 288 17.24 7.15 -13.98
CA PRO A 288 16.75 7.68 -15.24
C PRO A 288 15.27 8.07 -15.10
N MET A 289 14.93 9.23 -15.61
CA MET A 289 13.55 9.67 -15.67
C MET A 289 12.77 8.85 -16.72
N ARG A 290 11.45 8.78 -16.60
CA ARG A 290 10.59 7.95 -17.44
C ARG A 290 10.77 8.21 -18.94
N ASN A 291 11.05 9.46 -19.36
CA ASN A 291 11.28 9.81 -20.76
C ASN A 291 12.51 9.14 -21.38
N TRP A 292 13.49 8.72 -20.56
CA TRP A 292 14.67 7.98 -21.02
C TRP A 292 14.45 6.46 -21.10
N PHE A 293 13.44 5.96 -20.38
CA PHE A 293 13.18 4.52 -20.33
C PHE A 293 12.90 3.89 -21.71
N PRO A 294 12.12 4.50 -22.62
CA PRO A 294 11.90 3.94 -23.94
C PRO A 294 13.21 3.74 -24.74
N GLU A 295 14.15 4.71 -24.65
CA GLU A 295 15.43 4.61 -25.35
C GLU A 295 16.36 3.56 -24.70
N ILE A 296 16.35 3.46 -23.36
CA ILE A 296 17.08 2.38 -22.64
C ILE A 296 16.49 1.03 -22.98
N LYS A 297 15.16 0.88 -23.02
CA LYS A 297 14.46 -0.35 -23.41
C LYS A 297 14.80 -0.75 -24.82
N LYS A 298 14.72 0.18 -25.77
CA LYS A 298 15.09 -0.03 -27.18
C LYS A 298 16.56 -0.45 -27.33
N ALA A 299 17.46 0.17 -26.56
CA ALA A 299 18.86 -0.23 -26.54
C ALA A 299 19.04 -1.67 -26.05
N ALA A 300 18.31 -2.08 -25.00
CA ALA A 300 18.33 -3.45 -24.50
C ALA A 300 17.79 -4.45 -25.55
N GLU A 301 16.63 -4.15 -26.13
CA GLU A 301 15.98 -4.99 -27.15
C GLU A 301 16.84 -5.20 -28.39
N ASN A 302 17.58 -4.16 -28.85
CA ASN A 302 18.47 -4.22 -30.00
C ASN A 302 19.60 -5.28 -29.87
N ILE A 303 19.95 -5.64 -28.64
CA ILE A 303 20.96 -6.66 -28.33
C ILE A 303 20.35 -7.94 -27.73
N GLY A 304 19.02 -8.07 -27.82
CA GLY A 304 18.31 -9.25 -27.35
C GLY A 304 18.15 -9.37 -25.84
N ILE A 305 18.31 -8.28 -25.10
CA ILE A 305 18.04 -8.24 -23.65
C ILE A 305 16.57 -7.90 -23.42
N ASP A 306 15.84 -8.82 -22.80
CA ASP A 306 14.50 -8.57 -22.28
C ASP A 306 14.61 -7.98 -20.87
N LEU A 307 14.17 -6.73 -20.68
CA LEU A 307 14.19 -6.05 -19.39
C LEU A 307 13.33 -6.78 -18.35
N ASN A 308 12.22 -7.38 -18.74
CA ASN A 308 11.36 -8.13 -17.84
C ASN A 308 12.07 -9.39 -17.32
N ALA A 309 12.87 -10.03 -18.18
CA ALA A 309 13.64 -11.21 -17.79
C ALA A 309 14.79 -10.91 -16.81
N ILE A 310 15.33 -9.68 -16.82
CA ILE A 310 16.40 -9.29 -15.89
C ILE A 310 15.87 -8.64 -14.60
N ASN A 311 14.61 -8.17 -14.60
CA ASN A 311 13.99 -7.63 -13.41
C ASN A 311 13.84 -8.74 -12.35
N GLY A 312 14.35 -8.50 -11.14
CA GLY A 312 14.33 -9.50 -10.08
C GLY A 312 15.42 -10.59 -10.17
N HIS A 313 16.26 -10.57 -11.22
CA HIS A 313 17.36 -11.52 -11.44
C HIS A 313 18.73 -10.85 -11.41
N PRO A 314 19.19 -10.39 -10.21
CA PRO A 314 20.43 -9.63 -10.07
C PRO A 314 21.67 -10.40 -10.54
N GLU A 315 21.62 -11.74 -10.54
CA GLU A 315 22.69 -12.61 -11.03
C GLU A 315 23.00 -12.43 -12.53
N ILE A 316 22.04 -11.90 -13.30
CA ILE A 316 22.23 -11.66 -14.75
C ILE A 316 22.98 -10.36 -15.01
N TYR A 317 22.64 -9.28 -14.33
CA TYR A 317 23.13 -7.93 -14.63
C TYR A 317 24.17 -7.40 -13.65
N ARG A 318 24.33 -8.00 -12.48
CA ARG A 318 25.38 -7.59 -11.55
C ARG A 318 26.74 -7.86 -12.13
N ASP A 319 27.56 -6.82 -12.21
CA ASP A 319 28.93 -6.92 -12.68
C ASP A 319 29.85 -7.45 -11.58
N PRO A 320 30.41 -8.65 -11.72
CA PRO A 320 31.28 -9.24 -10.72
C PRO A 320 32.48 -8.34 -10.35
N PHE A 321 33.02 -7.58 -11.30
CA PHE A 321 34.12 -6.66 -11.03
C PHE A 321 33.72 -5.56 -10.05
N THR A 322 32.56 -4.98 -10.25
CA THR A 322 32.04 -3.94 -9.35
C THR A 322 31.79 -4.50 -7.96
N GLU A 323 31.17 -5.67 -7.86
CA GLU A 323 30.87 -6.28 -6.57
C GLU A 323 32.11 -6.70 -5.80
N LEU A 324 33.01 -7.45 -6.46
CA LEU A 324 34.12 -8.11 -5.79
C LEU A 324 35.36 -7.21 -5.62
N ILE A 325 35.49 -6.22 -6.49
CA ILE A 325 36.69 -5.35 -6.50
C ILE A 325 36.37 -3.93 -6.02
N GLN A 326 35.23 -3.36 -6.38
CA GLN A 326 34.92 -1.98 -6.01
C GLN A 326 34.16 -1.85 -4.69
N LYS A 327 33.19 -2.74 -4.42
CA LYS A 327 32.32 -2.67 -3.23
C LYS A 327 32.83 -3.47 -2.03
N GLN A 328 33.70 -4.46 -2.23
CA GLN A 328 34.25 -5.32 -1.17
C GLN A 328 35.74 -5.09 -0.92
N ASP A 329 36.28 -5.79 0.09
CA ASP A 329 37.71 -5.86 0.33
C ASP A 329 38.41 -6.67 -0.78
N SER A 330 38.83 -5.95 -1.81
CA SER A 330 39.46 -6.54 -2.99
C SER A 330 40.78 -7.24 -2.67
N ALA A 331 41.52 -6.78 -1.65
CA ALA A 331 42.81 -7.37 -1.28
C ALA A 331 42.62 -8.76 -0.68
N ALA A 332 41.69 -8.89 0.26
CA ALA A 332 41.32 -10.18 0.85
C ALA A 332 40.77 -11.14 -0.23
N TRP A 333 39.92 -10.64 -1.17
CA TRP A 333 39.36 -11.43 -2.26
C TRP A 333 40.45 -11.98 -3.19
N VAL A 334 41.35 -11.12 -3.71
CA VAL A 334 42.45 -11.54 -4.61
C VAL A 334 43.35 -12.57 -3.93
N ARG A 335 43.74 -12.30 -2.69
CA ARG A 335 44.58 -13.21 -1.88
C ARG A 335 43.93 -14.58 -1.73
N ARG A 336 42.66 -14.64 -1.52
CA ARG A 336 41.89 -15.85 -1.30
C ARG A 336 41.70 -16.67 -2.56
N ILE A 337 41.29 -16.03 -3.67
CA ILE A 337 41.21 -16.68 -4.97
C ILE A 337 42.58 -17.34 -5.33
N ARG A 338 43.67 -16.61 -5.20
CA ARG A 338 45.02 -17.17 -5.47
C ARG A 338 45.29 -18.39 -4.61
N LYS A 339 45.07 -18.32 -3.29
CA LYS A 339 45.30 -19.45 -2.37
C LYS A 339 44.46 -20.67 -2.74
N GLN A 340 43.17 -20.49 -3.07
CA GLN A 340 42.30 -21.59 -3.48
C GLN A 340 42.70 -22.19 -4.82
N CYS A 341 43.24 -21.36 -5.73
CA CYS A 341 43.88 -21.88 -6.94
C CYS A 341 45.18 -22.68 -6.69
N GLY A 342 45.66 -22.73 -5.46
CA GLY A 342 46.90 -23.41 -5.08
C GLY A 342 48.17 -22.77 -5.66
N LEU A 343 48.12 -21.42 -5.90
CA LEU A 343 49.21 -20.72 -6.59
C LEU A 343 50.04 -19.85 -5.63
N SER A 344 51.40 -19.88 -5.82
CA SER A 344 52.27 -18.88 -5.21
C SER A 344 52.04 -17.51 -5.88
N VAL A 345 52.46 -16.41 -5.23
CA VAL A 345 52.38 -15.05 -5.78
C VAL A 345 53.07 -14.96 -7.14
N GLU A 346 54.25 -15.61 -7.29
CA GLU A 346 55.00 -15.66 -8.55
C GLU A 346 54.26 -16.43 -9.66
N ALA A 347 53.70 -17.58 -9.31
CA ALA A 347 52.95 -18.39 -10.26
C ALA A 347 51.68 -17.66 -10.72
N PHE A 348 50.96 -17.06 -9.79
CA PHE A 348 49.73 -16.29 -10.10
C PHE A 348 50.05 -15.06 -10.96
N ALA A 349 51.11 -14.30 -10.64
CA ALA A 349 51.57 -13.16 -11.45
C ALA A 349 51.89 -13.59 -12.89
N ARG A 350 52.54 -14.75 -13.07
CA ARG A 350 52.89 -15.30 -14.37
C ARG A 350 51.63 -15.64 -15.18
N TYR A 351 50.63 -16.28 -14.59
CA TYR A 351 49.36 -16.56 -15.25
C TYR A 351 48.64 -15.31 -15.71
N LEU A 352 48.69 -14.24 -14.87
CA LEU A 352 47.99 -12.97 -15.16
C LEU A 352 48.78 -12.07 -16.13
N GLY A 353 50.06 -12.39 -16.40
CA GLY A 353 50.95 -11.55 -17.21
C GLY A 353 51.32 -10.23 -16.53
N VAL A 354 51.43 -10.22 -15.22
CA VAL A 354 51.79 -9.05 -14.41
C VAL A 354 53.02 -9.30 -13.56
N SER A 355 53.63 -8.26 -12.96
CA SER A 355 54.75 -8.43 -12.06
C SER A 355 54.33 -9.03 -10.72
N ARG A 356 55.22 -9.76 -10.03
CA ARG A 356 55.04 -10.22 -8.64
C ARG A 356 54.64 -9.07 -7.71
N ASN A 357 55.30 -7.91 -7.87
CA ASN A 357 55.01 -6.74 -7.09
C ASN A 357 53.60 -6.21 -7.31
N THR A 358 53.05 -6.32 -8.50
CA THR A 358 51.66 -5.93 -8.82
C THR A 358 50.65 -6.79 -8.05
N VAL A 359 50.86 -8.11 -8.01
CA VAL A 359 49.98 -9.03 -7.25
C VAL A 359 50.12 -8.74 -5.75
N TRP A 360 51.33 -8.51 -5.27
CA TRP A 360 51.53 -8.13 -3.87
C TRP A 360 50.79 -6.85 -3.50
N GLN A 361 50.84 -5.83 -4.38
CA GLN A 361 50.10 -4.57 -4.18
C GLN A 361 48.59 -4.78 -4.14
N TRP A 362 48.05 -5.70 -4.92
CA TRP A 362 46.60 -6.02 -4.90
C TRP A 362 46.19 -6.78 -3.64
N GLU A 363 47.08 -7.59 -3.08
CA GLU A 363 46.85 -8.36 -1.86
C GLU A 363 47.20 -7.62 -0.58
N SER A 364 47.73 -6.41 -0.67
CA SER A 364 48.21 -5.63 0.48
C SER A 364 47.08 -4.75 1.03
N ASP A 365 46.83 -4.87 2.31
CA ASP A 365 45.89 -4.01 3.05
C ASP A 365 46.45 -2.58 3.27
N GLN A 366 47.74 -2.36 3.02
CA GLN A 366 48.42 -1.06 3.18
C GLN A 366 48.50 -0.27 1.88
N VAL A 367 48.38 -0.91 0.74
CA VAL A 367 48.49 -0.29 -0.59
C VAL A 367 47.12 -0.42 -1.30
N PHE A 368 46.40 0.67 -1.36
CA PHE A 368 45.02 0.71 -1.97
C PHE A 368 45.07 0.61 -3.51
N ARG A 369 45.77 -0.38 -4.06
CA ARG A 369 45.81 -0.62 -5.49
C ARG A 369 44.91 -1.80 -5.86
N LYS A 370 43.87 -1.53 -6.60
CA LYS A 370 42.93 -2.55 -7.08
C LYS A 370 43.32 -3.10 -8.45
N PRO A 371 43.01 -4.37 -8.79
CA PRO A 371 43.14 -4.86 -10.13
C PRO A 371 42.34 -4.02 -11.12
N SER A 372 42.85 -3.86 -12.35
CA SER A 372 42.06 -3.32 -13.47
C SER A 372 41.02 -4.36 -13.91
N ARG A 373 39.99 -3.95 -14.66
CA ARG A 373 38.99 -4.88 -15.21
C ARG A 373 39.63 -5.99 -16.08
N GLU A 374 40.65 -5.65 -16.87
CA GLU A 374 41.39 -6.62 -17.66
C GLU A 374 42.08 -7.66 -16.76
N SER A 375 42.75 -7.19 -15.72
CA SER A 375 43.42 -8.09 -14.76
C SER A 375 42.40 -8.95 -13.99
N PHE A 376 41.25 -8.39 -13.64
CA PHE A 376 40.17 -9.11 -12.99
C PHE A 376 39.62 -10.24 -13.90
N ASN A 377 39.39 -9.97 -15.20
CA ASN A 377 38.95 -11.00 -16.13
C ASN A 377 39.95 -12.16 -16.21
N LYS A 378 41.26 -11.86 -16.22
CA LYS A 378 42.31 -12.89 -16.17
C LYS A 378 42.29 -13.68 -14.85
N ILE A 379 42.00 -13.01 -13.72
CA ILE A 379 41.82 -13.70 -12.42
C ILE A 379 40.66 -14.68 -12.49
N ILE A 380 39.51 -14.26 -13.07
CA ILE A 380 38.33 -15.11 -13.28
C ILE A 380 38.65 -16.32 -14.14
N GLU A 381 39.38 -16.13 -15.24
CA GLU A 381 39.78 -17.24 -16.12
C GLU A 381 40.65 -18.27 -15.37
N VAL A 382 41.62 -17.80 -14.60
CA VAL A 382 42.45 -18.67 -13.76
C VAL A 382 41.64 -19.41 -12.69
N ALA A 383 40.69 -18.71 -12.03
CA ALA A 383 39.78 -19.31 -11.06
C ALA A 383 38.91 -20.40 -11.70
N LYS A 384 38.29 -20.12 -12.85
CA LYS A 384 37.50 -21.09 -13.64
C LYS A 384 38.31 -22.32 -14.04
N MET A 385 39.52 -22.12 -14.55
CA MET A 385 40.41 -23.24 -14.92
C MET A 385 40.78 -24.15 -13.75
N ARG A 386 40.73 -23.59 -12.50
CA ARG A 386 41.03 -24.31 -11.26
C ARG A 386 39.78 -24.75 -10.50
N GLY A 387 38.57 -24.54 -11.04
CA GLY A 387 37.31 -24.94 -10.41
C GLY A 387 36.99 -24.13 -9.14
N VAL A 388 37.55 -22.91 -9.01
CA VAL A 388 37.32 -22.02 -7.84
C VAL A 388 36.10 -21.14 -8.10
N ASP A 389 35.14 -21.15 -7.16
CA ASP A 389 33.99 -20.25 -7.20
C ASP A 389 34.41 -18.84 -6.77
N ILE A 390 34.19 -17.89 -7.66
CA ILE A 390 34.59 -16.49 -7.45
C ILE A 390 33.68 -15.72 -6.48
N TYR A 391 32.46 -16.18 -6.27
CA TYR A 391 31.48 -15.58 -5.37
C TYR A 391 31.53 -16.13 -3.95
N ASP A 392 31.95 -17.40 -3.80
CA ASP A 392 32.10 -18.04 -2.50
C ASP A 392 33.53 -18.60 -2.31
N PRO A 393 34.55 -17.74 -2.33
CA PRO A 393 35.90 -18.17 -2.11
C PRO A 393 36.14 -18.68 -0.67
N TRP A 394 35.14 -18.62 0.21
CA TRP A 394 35.16 -19.03 1.62
C TRP A 394 34.65 -20.45 1.85
N ARG A 395 33.90 -21.01 0.91
CA ARG A 395 33.19 -22.31 1.05
C ARG A 395 34.15 -23.51 1.18
N ALA A 396 35.35 -23.39 0.62
CA ALA A 396 36.33 -24.49 0.65
C ALA A 396 37.03 -24.67 2.03
N GLU A 397 37.02 -23.68 2.91
CA GLU A 397 37.64 -23.82 4.24
C GLU A 397 36.75 -24.57 5.24
N THR A 398 35.44 -24.68 4.98
CA THR A 398 34.51 -25.40 5.85
C THR A 398 34.39 -26.89 5.55
N MET A 399 34.98 -27.37 4.42
CA MET A 399 34.95 -28.78 4.02
C MET A 399 36.27 -29.54 4.20
N ALA A 400 37.32 -28.92 4.72
CA ALA A 400 38.64 -29.50 4.79
C ALA A 400 39.13 -29.82 6.22
N ASP A 401 38.23 -30.22 7.14
CA ASP A 401 38.67 -30.89 8.38
C ASP A 401 37.65 -31.93 8.89
N PRO A 402 37.65 -33.17 8.34
CA PRO A 402 36.92 -34.28 8.93
C PRO A 402 37.75 -35.05 9.95
N THR A 403 38.94 -34.56 10.36
CA THR A 403 39.81 -35.31 11.30
C THR A 403 40.34 -34.46 12.44
N ALA A 404 39.47 -33.80 13.18
CA ALA A 404 39.76 -33.27 14.49
C ALA A 404 38.71 -33.77 15.49
N SER A 405 38.65 -35.11 15.66
CA SER A 405 38.03 -35.75 16.80
C SER A 405 38.79 -37.06 17.09
N GLU A 406 39.84 -36.95 17.87
CA GLU A 406 40.31 -37.93 18.86
C GLU A 406 40.88 -37.19 20.06
#